data_d322b724ac94a5f383f9bfac3447da91
#
_entry.id   d322b724ac94a5f383f9bfac3447da91
#
_cell.length_a   1.000
_cell.length_b   1.000
_cell.length_c   1.000
_cell.angle_alpha   90.00
_cell.angle_beta   90.00
_cell.angle_gamma   90.00
#
_symmetry.space_group_name_H-M   'P 1'
#
loop_
_entity.id
_entity.type
_entity.pdbx_description
1 polymer ?
#
loop_
_entity_poly.entity_id
_entity_poly.type
_entity_poly.pdbx_seq_one_letter_code
_entity_poly.pdbx_strand_id
1 'polypeptide(L)'
;MLDASFRRFVPCRATVRCGYLVIMNTNIFREYDIRGIVGEQLTNETVAILGKAIGTFFNQNGARRIAIGYDARKSSPEFCRLLTEGFNQTGCDAVLIGMVPTPVLYHTVFTKPVDGGVMITGSHNPPDHNGFKICLGKSTLFGSQIQEIKEIALAGNFSSGDGSVETIEVLDDYIADIISKIDLGPRKLKAVVDGGNGMGGVTGVPVYERLGTDLVKLFTEPDSDFPNHHPDPTVTENLQDTIKAVRESGADIGIAFDGDGDRIGIVDENGRIIWGDELMILLSRTILADRPGSTIIAEVKCSQNLFDDIAKHGGVPIMWKAGHSLIKAKMKETNAALAGEMSGHIFFADRFYGFDDATYAGARVLEILSKTDKKLSELLADLPETFSTPELRVDCLDETKFDVVAKIVDEFSKTNEVITIDGARIIFEHGWGLVRASNTQAILVLRFEADSDEYLAEIRGIVESKVSDFIAAA
;
A
#
# COMPACT_ATOMS: atom_id res chain seq x y z
N MET A 1 17.01 28.41 76.88
CA MET A 1 15.63 27.90 76.88
C MET A 1 15.22 27.84 75.38
N LEU A 2 15.29 26.66 74.84
CA LEU A 2 15.14 26.40 73.39
C LEU A 2 13.74 25.78 73.17
N ASP A 3 12.96 26.46 72.38
CA ASP A 3 11.63 25.99 71.93
C ASP A 3 11.80 25.18 70.68
N ALA A 4 11.40 23.91 70.78
CA ALA A 4 11.50 22.94 69.67
C ALA A 4 10.09 22.65 69.15
N SER A 5 9.66 23.35 68.08
CA SER A 5 8.40 23.07 67.38
C SER A 5 8.58 21.88 66.42
N PHE A 6 8.05 20.72 66.77
CA PHE A 6 7.89 19.55 65.95
C PHE A 6 6.87 19.80 64.81
N ARG A 7 7.34 19.91 63.60
CA ARG A 7 6.46 19.80 62.41
C ARG A 7 6.23 18.31 62.10
N ARG A 8 4.97 17.87 62.23
CA ARG A 8 4.51 16.56 61.78
C ARG A 8 4.57 16.47 60.26
N PHE A 9 5.42 15.58 59.75
CA PHE A 9 5.35 15.12 58.37
C PHE A 9 4.09 14.26 58.19
N VAL A 10 3.18 14.68 57.30
CA VAL A 10 2.08 13.83 56.78
C VAL A 10 2.63 13.07 55.60
N PRO A 11 2.66 11.74 55.64
CA PRO A 11 3.07 11.00 54.45
C PRO A 11 1.98 11.09 53.35
N CYS A 12 2.35 11.68 52.23
CA CYS A 12 1.56 11.64 51.00
C CYS A 12 1.40 10.13 50.59
N ARG A 13 0.19 9.60 50.74
CA ARG A 13 -0.15 8.27 50.23
C ARG A 13 -0.15 8.33 48.72
N ALA A 14 0.98 7.97 48.10
CA ALA A 14 1.00 7.59 46.70
C ALA A 14 0.19 6.30 46.58
N THR A 15 -0.97 6.39 46.01
CA THR A 15 -1.73 5.24 45.51
C THR A 15 -0.97 4.65 44.33
N VAL A 16 -0.11 3.68 44.61
CA VAL A 16 0.46 2.82 43.57
C VAL A 16 -0.71 2.01 42.99
N ARG A 17 -1.25 2.43 41.88
CA ARG A 17 -2.04 1.53 41.02
C ARG A 17 -1.06 0.50 40.50
N CYS A 18 -1.25 -0.74 40.95
CA CYS A 18 -0.57 -1.92 40.44
C CYS A 18 -1.05 -2.13 39.00
N GLY A 19 -0.46 -1.41 38.03
CA GLY A 19 -0.65 -1.62 36.62
C GLY A 19 0.52 -2.45 36.12
N TYR A 20 0.26 -3.62 35.59
CA TYR A 20 1.23 -4.36 34.80
C TYR A 20 1.71 -3.41 33.69
N LEU A 21 2.98 -3.09 33.69
CA LEU A 21 3.64 -2.37 32.60
C LEU A 21 3.69 -3.37 31.44
N VAL A 22 2.74 -3.31 30.55
CA VAL A 22 2.84 -4.03 29.28
C VAL A 22 3.97 -3.35 28.51
N ILE A 23 5.08 -4.03 28.35
CA ILE A 23 6.20 -3.54 27.55
C ILE A 23 5.77 -3.71 26.08
N MET A 24 5.15 -2.67 25.53
CA MET A 24 4.77 -2.64 24.13
C MET A 24 6.02 -2.43 23.26
N ASN A 25 6.20 -3.27 22.26
CA ASN A 25 7.23 -3.05 21.24
C ASN A 25 6.84 -1.87 20.37
N THR A 26 7.53 -0.74 20.51
CA THR A 26 7.23 0.50 19.78
C THR A 26 7.58 0.46 18.28
N ASN A 27 8.36 -0.54 17.85
CA ASN A 27 8.73 -0.71 16.44
C ASN A 27 7.56 -1.16 15.55
N ILE A 28 6.40 -1.49 16.13
CA ILE A 28 5.18 -1.77 15.35
C ILE A 28 4.59 -0.52 14.70
N PHE A 29 4.84 0.69 15.22
CA PHE A 29 4.34 1.95 14.67
C PHE A 29 5.25 2.40 13.54
N ARG A 30 4.87 2.04 12.30
CA ARG A 30 5.61 2.36 11.08
C ARG A 30 5.14 3.70 10.49
N GLU A 31 5.67 4.08 9.34
CA GLU A 31 5.33 5.35 8.68
C GLU A 31 3.87 5.39 8.18
N TYR A 32 3.33 4.26 7.69
CA TYR A 32 2.03 4.22 7.02
C TYR A 32 0.99 3.35 7.71
N ASP A 33 1.39 2.54 8.67
CA ASP A 33 0.53 1.58 9.36
C ASP A 33 1.12 1.17 10.72
N ILE A 34 0.37 0.34 11.44
CA ILE A 34 0.87 -0.40 12.59
C ILE A 34 1.03 -1.85 12.14
N ARG A 35 2.22 -2.45 12.29
CA ARG A 35 2.52 -3.78 11.78
C ARG A 35 3.51 -4.52 12.65
N GLY A 36 3.33 -5.85 12.82
CA GLY A 36 4.25 -6.67 13.59
C GLY A 36 3.98 -8.17 13.51
N ILE A 37 4.85 -8.94 14.16
CA ILE A 37 4.75 -10.39 14.28
C ILE A 37 3.71 -10.73 15.34
N VAL A 38 2.76 -11.59 14.98
CA VAL A 38 1.67 -12.05 15.87
C VAL A 38 2.24 -12.91 17.00
N GLY A 39 1.79 -12.64 18.21
CA GLY A 39 2.24 -13.34 19.42
C GLY A 39 3.57 -12.84 20.01
N GLU A 40 4.36 -12.07 19.25
CA GLU A 40 5.59 -11.44 19.72
C GLU A 40 5.43 -9.93 19.91
N GLN A 41 5.14 -9.22 18.84
CA GLN A 41 4.99 -7.78 18.80
C GLN A 41 3.51 -7.36 18.89
N LEU A 42 2.65 -8.09 18.21
CA LEU A 42 1.19 -7.94 18.26
C LEU A 42 0.62 -9.09 19.10
N THR A 43 0.74 -8.99 20.43
CA THR A 43 0.03 -9.88 21.37
C THR A 43 -1.41 -9.39 21.56
N ASN A 44 -2.29 -10.24 22.11
CA ASN A 44 -3.66 -9.86 22.41
C ASN A 44 -3.73 -8.64 23.34
N GLU A 45 -2.81 -8.55 24.32
CA GLU A 45 -2.70 -7.42 25.23
C GLU A 45 -2.30 -6.14 24.49
N THR A 46 -1.32 -6.22 23.57
CA THR A 46 -0.90 -5.10 22.73
C THR A 46 -2.09 -4.63 21.87
N VAL A 47 -2.80 -5.55 21.22
CA VAL A 47 -3.95 -5.21 20.35
C VAL A 47 -5.10 -4.61 21.16
N ALA A 48 -5.39 -5.09 22.37
CA ALA A 48 -6.40 -4.50 23.25
C ALA A 48 -6.04 -3.05 23.66
N ILE A 49 -4.75 -2.77 23.89
CA ILE A 49 -4.27 -1.40 24.13
C ILE A 49 -4.41 -0.55 22.87
N LEU A 50 -4.05 -1.08 21.71
CA LEU A 50 -4.20 -0.39 20.43
C LEU A 50 -5.65 -0.05 20.13
N GLY A 51 -6.59 -0.95 20.42
CA GLY A 51 -8.04 -0.66 20.28
C GLY A 51 -8.47 0.57 21.07
N LYS A 52 -8.02 0.68 22.33
CA LYS A 52 -8.30 1.87 23.16
C LYS A 52 -7.57 3.12 22.66
N ALA A 53 -6.33 2.98 22.23
CA ALA A 53 -5.53 4.11 21.73
C ALA A 53 -6.11 4.68 20.44
N ILE A 54 -6.45 3.82 19.48
CA ILE A 54 -7.05 4.20 18.20
C ILE A 54 -8.46 4.79 18.45
N GLY A 55 -9.29 4.17 19.30
CA GLY A 55 -10.59 4.71 19.66
C GLY A 55 -10.50 6.08 20.34
N THR A 56 -9.49 6.28 21.20
CA THR A 56 -9.20 7.58 21.83
C THR A 56 -8.80 8.62 20.77
N PHE A 57 -7.92 8.23 19.84
CA PHE A 57 -7.50 9.08 18.73
C PHE A 57 -8.71 9.52 17.86
N PHE A 58 -9.61 8.59 17.53
CA PHE A 58 -10.82 8.91 16.79
C PHE A 58 -11.70 9.91 17.54
N ASN A 59 -11.96 9.69 18.83
CA ASN A 59 -12.76 10.61 19.65
C ASN A 59 -12.16 12.01 19.73
N GLN A 60 -10.83 12.12 19.90
CA GLN A 60 -10.13 13.40 19.93
C GLN A 60 -10.23 14.17 18.61
N ASN A 61 -10.41 13.43 17.50
CA ASN A 61 -10.61 13.99 16.16
C ASN A 61 -12.09 14.08 15.73
N GLY A 62 -13.04 13.89 16.67
CA GLY A 62 -14.47 14.03 16.43
C GLY A 62 -15.13 12.89 15.66
N ALA A 63 -14.41 11.77 15.45
CA ALA A 63 -14.88 10.58 14.77
C ALA A 63 -15.43 9.57 15.80
N ARG A 64 -16.59 8.97 15.53
CA ARG A 64 -17.23 8.04 16.45
C ARG A 64 -17.67 6.74 15.82
N ARG A 65 -18.13 6.76 14.58
CA ARG A 65 -18.67 5.59 13.88
C ARG A 65 -17.59 5.02 12.95
N ILE A 66 -16.95 3.90 13.32
CA ILE A 66 -15.71 3.40 12.71
C ILE A 66 -15.96 2.03 12.08
N ALA A 67 -15.72 1.94 10.77
CA ALA A 67 -15.76 0.66 10.06
C ALA A 67 -14.56 -0.22 10.44
N ILE A 68 -14.77 -1.52 10.63
CA ILE A 68 -13.70 -2.50 10.88
C ILE A 68 -13.86 -3.65 9.90
N GLY A 69 -12.85 -3.80 9.03
CA GLY A 69 -12.70 -4.95 8.14
C GLY A 69 -11.42 -5.72 8.45
N TYR A 70 -11.34 -6.96 7.97
CA TYR A 70 -10.15 -7.79 8.19
C TYR A 70 -9.91 -8.76 7.03
N ASP A 71 -8.63 -9.15 6.86
CA ASP A 71 -8.19 -10.14 5.88
C ASP A 71 -8.35 -11.59 6.39
N ALA A 72 -7.97 -12.57 5.57
CA ALA A 72 -8.11 -13.99 5.86
C ALA A 72 -7.14 -14.54 6.93
N ARG A 73 -6.23 -13.73 7.50
CA ARG A 73 -5.24 -14.20 8.46
C ARG A 73 -5.86 -14.75 9.72
N LYS A 74 -5.30 -15.85 10.26
CA LYS A 74 -5.82 -16.56 11.45
C LYS A 74 -6.00 -15.66 12.67
N SER A 75 -5.17 -14.64 12.81
CA SER A 75 -5.25 -13.68 13.93
C SER A 75 -6.28 -12.57 13.72
N SER A 76 -6.73 -12.32 12.49
CA SER A 76 -7.57 -11.17 12.16
C SER A 76 -8.94 -11.16 12.85
N PRO A 77 -9.67 -12.28 12.99
CA PRO A 77 -10.92 -12.29 13.74
C PRO A 77 -10.76 -11.92 15.22
N GLU A 78 -9.72 -12.43 15.89
CA GLU A 78 -9.46 -12.09 17.30
C GLU A 78 -9.01 -10.63 17.44
N PHE A 79 -8.20 -10.11 16.54
CA PHE A 79 -7.82 -8.71 16.53
C PHE A 79 -9.01 -7.79 16.30
N CYS A 80 -9.96 -8.20 15.42
CA CYS A 80 -11.21 -7.48 15.20
C CYS A 80 -12.03 -7.40 16.50
N ARG A 81 -12.16 -8.51 17.22
CA ARG A 81 -12.85 -8.55 18.51
C ARG A 81 -12.23 -7.60 19.54
N LEU A 82 -10.90 -7.65 19.68
CA LEU A 82 -10.16 -6.81 20.63
C LEU A 82 -10.22 -5.31 20.28
N LEU A 83 -10.12 -4.94 18.99
CA LEU A 83 -10.34 -3.57 18.55
C LEU A 83 -11.76 -3.08 18.83
N THR A 84 -12.77 -3.91 18.53
CA THR A 84 -14.19 -3.61 18.79
C THR A 84 -14.42 -3.31 20.28
N GLU A 85 -13.89 -4.15 21.16
CA GLU A 85 -13.98 -3.94 22.60
C GLU A 85 -13.29 -2.64 23.04
N GLY A 86 -12.11 -2.36 22.49
CA GLY A 86 -11.39 -1.11 22.76
C GLY A 86 -12.15 0.13 22.30
N PHE A 87 -12.74 0.10 21.12
CA PHE A 87 -13.57 1.17 20.58
C PHE A 87 -14.79 1.43 21.44
N ASN A 88 -15.55 0.38 21.79
CA ASN A 88 -16.71 0.51 22.64
C ASN A 88 -16.38 1.11 24.01
N GLN A 89 -15.27 0.67 24.64
CA GLN A 89 -14.83 1.21 25.92
C GLN A 89 -14.40 2.68 25.85
N THR A 90 -14.07 3.18 24.67
CA THR A 90 -13.72 4.59 24.45
C THR A 90 -14.88 5.43 23.94
N GLY A 91 -16.06 4.83 23.69
CA GLY A 91 -17.25 5.50 23.20
C GLY A 91 -17.33 5.63 21.68
N CYS A 92 -16.53 4.87 20.93
CA CYS A 92 -16.67 4.73 19.49
C CYS A 92 -17.60 3.57 19.15
N ASP A 93 -18.45 3.78 18.15
CA ASP A 93 -19.30 2.73 17.57
C ASP A 93 -18.52 1.93 16.54
N ALA A 94 -18.50 0.61 16.67
CA ALA A 94 -17.86 -0.29 15.72
C ALA A 94 -18.85 -0.78 14.67
N VAL A 95 -18.56 -0.53 13.40
CA VAL A 95 -19.31 -1.02 12.24
C VAL A 95 -18.51 -2.15 11.59
N LEU A 96 -18.89 -3.40 11.87
CA LEU A 96 -18.19 -4.57 11.37
C LEU A 96 -18.61 -4.85 9.93
N ILE A 97 -17.65 -4.92 9.03
CA ILE A 97 -17.86 -5.23 7.60
C ILE A 97 -17.34 -6.62 7.21
N GLY A 98 -16.85 -7.39 8.18
CA GLY A 98 -16.43 -8.77 8.00
C GLY A 98 -15.07 -8.95 7.33
N MET A 99 -14.89 -10.14 6.76
CA MET A 99 -13.67 -10.51 6.04
C MET A 99 -13.76 -9.99 4.60
N VAL A 100 -12.96 -8.96 4.28
CA VAL A 100 -13.00 -8.24 3.01
C VAL A 100 -11.59 -7.81 2.57
N PRO A 101 -11.34 -7.54 1.27
CA PRO A 101 -10.11 -6.87 0.83
C PRO A 101 -10.04 -5.42 1.34
N THR A 102 -8.81 -4.90 1.44
CA THR A 102 -8.54 -3.50 1.84
C THR A 102 -9.35 -2.46 1.04
N PRO A 103 -9.46 -2.55 -0.31
CA PRO A 103 -10.28 -1.60 -1.08
C PRO A 103 -11.76 -1.55 -0.67
N VAL A 104 -12.33 -2.64 -0.16
CA VAL A 104 -13.73 -2.66 0.32
C VAL A 104 -13.89 -1.82 1.58
N LEU A 105 -12.90 -1.80 2.48
CA LEU A 105 -12.91 -0.86 3.60
C LEU A 105 -12.87 0.59 3.10
N TYR A 106 -11.96 0.91 2.17
CA TYR A 106 -11.89 2.26 1.62
C TYR A 106 -13.21 2.65 0.96
N HIS A 107 -13.78 1.79 0.13
CA HIS A 107 -15.10 2.02 -0.47
C HIS A 107 -16.19 2.28 0.59
N THR A 108 -16.20 1.50 1.66
CA THR A 108 -17.13 1.69 2.79
C THR A 108 -16.99 3.08 3.40
N VAL A 109 -15.75 3.53 3.66
CA VAL A 109 -15.48 4.88 4.20
C VAL A 109 -15.95 5.98 3.25
N PHE A 110 -15.94 5.74 1.94
CA PHE A 110 -16.38 6.73 0.96
C PHE A 110 -17.89 6.77 0.74
N THR A 111 -18.58 5.63 0.94
CA THR A 111 -19.98 5.44 0.51
C THR A 111 -20.98 5.24 1.64
N LYS A 112 -20.53 4.84 2.82
CA LYS A 112 -21.39 4.60 3.99
C LYS A 112 -21.23 5.72 5.04
N PRO A 113 -22.23 5.89 5.94
CA PRO A 113 -22.18 6.92 6.98
C PRO A 113 -21.27 6.47 8.14
N VAL A 114 -19.96 6.46 7.89
CA VAL A 114 -18.90 6.19 8.89
C VAL A 114 -17.90 7.35 8.91
N ASP A 115 -17.27 7.58 10.05
CA ASP A 115 -16.34 8.69 10.26
C ASP A 115 -14.88 8.28 9.99
N GLY A 116 -14.64 6.99 9.73
CA GLY A 116 -13.34 6.42 9.46
C GLY A 116 -13.39 4.91 9.41
N GLY A 117 -12.22 4.28 9.36
CA GLY A 117 -12.15 2.82 9.31
C GLY A 117 -10.79 2.26 9.70
N VAL A 118 -10.79 0.99 10.08
CA VAL A 118 -9.57 0.22 10.34
C VAL A 118 -9.62 -1.09 9.57
N MET A 119 -8.60 -1.32 8.75
CA MET A 119 -8.37 -2.61 8.10
C MET A 119 -7.32 -3.40 8.86
N ILE A 120 -7.68 -4.60 9.28
CA ILE A 120 -6.79 -5.54 9.93
C ILE A 120 -6.20 -6.44 8.87
N THR A 121 -4.92 -6.23 8.55
CA THR A 121 -4.23 -6.96 7.48
C THR A 121 -2.72 -6.96 7.66
N GLY A 122 -2.10 -8.03 7.20
CA GLY A 122 -0.66 -8.10 7.00
C GLY A 122 -0.25 -7.86 5.54
N SER A 123 -1.20 -7.55 4.62
CA SER A 123 -0.97 -7.41 3.17
C SER A 123 -0.16 -8.60 2.62
N HIS A 124 0.94 -8.35 1.92
CA HIS A 124 1.87 -9.34 1.39
C HIS A 124 2.92 -9.86 2.41
N ASN A 125 2.81 -9.55 3.69
CA ASN A 125 3.76 -10.06 4.70
C ASN A 125 3.53 -11.57 4.96
N PRO A 126 4.52 -12.28 5.50
CA PRO A 126 4.38 -13.69 5.89
C PRO A 126 3.14 -13.98 6.76
N PRO A 127 2.68 -15.25 6.84
CA PRO A 127 1.46 -15.62 7.57
C PRO A 127 1.45 -15.26 9.06
N ASP A 128 2.61 -15.16 9.69
CA ASP A 128 2.82 -14.81 11.09
C ASP A 128 2.77 -13.29 11.38
N HIS A 129 2.58 -12.47 10.37
CA HIS A 129 2.44 -11.02 10.51
C HIS A 129 0.97 -10.58 10.44
N ASN A 130 0.68 -9.44 11.08
CA ASN A 130 -0.57 -8.72 10.93
C ASN A 130 -0.37 -7.23 11.18
N GLY A 131 -1.42 -6.41 11.01
CA GLY A 131 -1.31 -4.97 11.19
C GLY A 131 -2.64 -4.24 11.06
N PHE A 132 -2.56 -2.91 11.07
CA PHE A 132 -3.73 -2.03 11.04
C PHE A 132 -3.47 -0.86 10.11
N LYS A 133 -4.22 -0.78 8.98
CA LYS A 133 -4.32 0.40 8.13
C LYS A 133 -5.51 1.23 8.66
N ILE A 134 -5.29 2.50 8.96
CA ILE A 134 -6.27 3.34 9.67
C ILE A 134 -6.67 4.52 8.79
N CYS A 135 -7.97 4.80 8.70
CA CYS A 135 -8.54 5.94 8.01
C CYS A 135 -9.27 6.86 8.99
N LEU A 136 -8.99 8.15 8.94
CA LEU A 136 -9.79 9.19 9.58
C LEU A 136 -10.50 10.01 8.48
N GLY A 137 -11.83 10.04 8.53
CA GLY A 137 -12.59 10.48 7.36
C GLY A 137 -12.18 9.66 6.13
N LYS A 138 -11.97 10.32 5.00
CA LYS A 138 -11.56 9.71 3.72
C LYS A 138 -10.04 9.72 3.50
N SER A 139 -9.25 9.83 4.54
CA SER A 139 -7.79 9.89 4.46
C SER A 139 -7.15 8.80 5.29
N THR A 140 -6.17 8.08 4.73
CA THR A 140 -5.36 7.13 5.48
C THR A 140 -4.35 7.86 6.36
N LEU A 141 -4.13 7.36 7.58
CA LEU A 141 -3.15 7.91 8.51
C LEU A 141 -1.73 7.56 8.09
N PHE A 142 -0.79 8.47 8.38
CA PHE A 142 0.65 8.24 8.21
C PHE A 142 1.48 9.19 9.09
N GLY A 143 2.77 8.91 9.22
CA GLY A 143 3.73 9.80 9.89
C GLY A 143 3.32 10.18 11.31
N SER A 144 3.17 11.48 11.55
CA SER A 144 2.87 12.03 12.88
C SER A 144 1.57 11.50 13.49
N GLN A 145 0.57 11.17 12.68
CA GLN A 145 -0.71 10.64 13.19
C GLN A 145 -0.56 9.22 13.75
N ILE A 146 0.28 8.38 13.14
CA ILE A 146 0.63 7.06 13.69
C ILE A 146 1.44 7.22 14.98
N GLN A 147 2.35 8.21 15.05
CA GLN A 147 3.10 8.51 16.26
C GLN A 147 2.18 9.05 17.38
N GLU A 148 1.15 9.83 17.07
CA GLU A 148 0.15 10.28 18.05
C GLU A 148 -0.59 9.09 18.68
N ILE A 149 -1.00 8.10 17.89
CA ILE A 149 -1.60 6.85 18.41
C ILE A 149 -0.62 6.11 19.34
N LYS A 150 0.67 6.06 18.96
CA LYS A 150 1.72 5.48 19.82
C LYS A 150 1.81 6.21 21.17
N GLU A 151 1.84 7.53 21.17
CA GLU A 151 1.91 8.32 22.40
C GLU A 151 0.68 8.09 23.28
N ILE A 152 -0.52 8.02 22.71
CA ILE A 152 -1.75 7.68 23.44
C ILE A 152 -1.65 6.29 24.05
N ALA A 153 -1.16 5.29 23.29
CA ALA A 153 -1.00 3.92 23.76
C ALA A 153 -0.02 3.82 24.93
N LEU A 154 1.12 4.50 24.83
CA LEU A 154 2.17 4.51 25.88
C LEU A 154 1.73 5.28 27.13
N ALA A 155 1.00 6.38 26.97
CA ALA A 155 0.49 7.15 28.10
C ALA A 155 -0.60 6.41 28.89
N GLY A 156 -1.36 5.52 28.25
CA GLY A 156 -2.45 4.77 28.89
C GLY A 156 -3.64 5.64 29.32
N ASN A 157 -3.71 6.88 28.84
CA ASN A 157 -4.78 7.83 29.15
C ASN A 157 -5.86 7.73 28.06
N PHE A 158 -6.72 6.73 28.17
CA PHE A 158 -7.74 6.50 27.18
C PHE A 158 -9.03 7.26 27.46
N SER A 159 -9.75 7.65 26.39
CA SER A 159 -11.14 8.09 26.48
C SER A 159 -11.99 7.01 27.16
N SER A 160 -13.11 7.40 27.70
CA SER A 160 -14.06 6.47 28.30
C SER A 160 -15.47 6.76 27.79
N GLY A 161 -16.22 5.72 27.46
CA GLY A 161 -17.59 5.83 26.95
C GLY A 161 -18.18 4.46 26.67
N ASP A 162 -19.41 4.43 26.20
CA ASP A 162 -20.13 3.23 25.80
C ASP A 162 -20.44 3.36 24.30
N GLY A 163 -19.70 2.61 23.46
CA GLY A 163 -19.98 2.49 22.03
C GLY A 163 -20.90 1.31 21.73
N SER A 164 -21.48 1.32 20.56
CA SER A 164 -22.31 0.23 20.03
C SER A 164 -21.56 -0.63 19.00
N VAL A 165 -22.15 -1.80 18.68
CA VAL A 165 -21.65 -2.68 17.60
C VAL A 165 -22.76 -2.89 16.60
N GLU A 166 -22.44 -2.71 15.34
CA GLU A 166 -23.33 -3.01 14.21
C GLU A 166 -22.56 -3.84 13.19
N THR A 167 -23.23 -4.72 12.47
CA THR A 167 -22.68 -5.45 11.32
C THR A 167 -23.43 -5.05 10.07
N ILE A 168 -22.70 -4.73 8.99
CA ILE A 168 -23.30 -4.40 7.70
C ILE A 168 -22.63 -5.21 6.58
N GLU A 169 -23.44 -5.59 5.59
CA GLU A 169 -22.94 -6.19 4.35
C GLU A 169 -22.57 -5.09 3.36
N VAL A 170 -21.35 -5.19 2.78
CA VAL A 170 -20.81 -4.14 1.91
C VAL A 170 -20.27 -4.68 0.59
N LEU A 171 -20.04 -5.98 0.49
CA LEU A 171 -19.35 -6.58 -0.64
C LEU A 171 -20.14 -6.46 -1.95
N ASP A 172 -21.45 -6.74 -1.92
CA ASP A 172 -22.30 -6.63 -3.12
C ASP A 172 -22.43 -5.18 -3.62
N ASP A 173 -22.49 -4.20 -2.70
CA ASP A 173 -22.53 -2.79 -3.06
C ASP A 173 -21.23 -2.37 -3.74
N TYR A 174 -20.07 -2.80 -3.21
CA TYR A 174 -18.76 -2.54 -3.81
C TYR A 174 -18.65 -3.15 -5.21
N ILE A 175 -19.01 -4.43 -5.37
CA ILE A 175 -18.98 -5.11 -6.67
C ILE A 175 -19.90 -4.41 -7.69
N ALA A 176 -21.11 -4.06 -7.28
CA ALA A 176 -22.06 -3.36 -8.13
C ALA A 176 -21.56 -1.96 -8.53
N ASP A 177 -20.91 -1.26 -7.60
CA ASP A 177 -20.36 0.06 -7.86
C ASP A 177 -19.22 0.01 -8.89
N ILE A 178 -18.28 -0.94 -8.76
CA ILE A 178 -17.23 -1.15 -9.78
C ILE A 178 -17.85 -1.41 -11.15
N ILE A 179 -18.75 -2.38 -11.24
CA ILE A 179 -19.37 -2.78 -12.51
C ILE A 179 -20.08 -1.57 -13.17
N SER A 180 -20.74 -0.73 -12.37
CA SER A 180 -21.44 0.46 -12.88
C SER A 180 -20.51 1.50 -13.54
N LYS A 181 -19.22 1.44 -13.24
CA LYS A 181 -18.20 2.38 -13.72
C LYS A 181 -17.36 1.86 -14.89
N ILE A 182 -17.58 0.61 -15.31
CA ILE A 182 -16.86 -0.03 -16.41
C ILE A 182 -17.72 -0.07 -17.65
N ASP A 183 -17.20 0.45 -18.75
CA ASP A 183 -17.85 0.49 -20.07
C ASP A 183 -17.09 -0.44 -21.02
N LEU A 184 -17.54 -1.69 -21.12
CA LEU A 184 -16.87 -2.69 -21.97
C LEU A 184 -17.18 -2.50 -23.45
N GLY A 185 -16.18 -2.77 -24.28
CA GLY A 185 -16.32 -2.93 -25.73
C GLY A 185 -16.90 -4.31 -26.12
N PRO A 186 -16.99 -4.57 -27.44
CA PRO A 186 -17.61 -5.80 -27.97
C PRO A 186 -16.75 -7.05 -27.86
N ARG A 187 -15.42 -6.91 -27.68
CA ARG A 187 -14.50 -8.05 -27.63
C ARG A 187 -14.69 -8.84 -26.36
N LYS A 188 -14.92 -10.14 -26.49
CA LYS A 188 -14.93 -11.07 -25.36
C LYS A 188 -13.51 -11.41 -24.96
N LEU A 189 -13.24 -11.33 -23.69
CA LEU A 189 -11.91 -11.55 -23.12
C LEU A 189 -11.87 -12.83 -22.31
N LYS A 190 -10.71 -13.46 -22.30
CA LYS A 190 -10.35 -14.53 -21.39
C LYS A 190 -9.20 -14.07 -20.50
N ALA A 191 -9.35 -14.22 -19.20
CA ALA A 191 -8.35 -13.80 -18.23
C ALA A 191 -7.98 -14.93 -17.25
N VAL A 192 -6.71 -15.01 -16.86
CA VAL A 192 -6.29 -15.75 -15.68
C VAL A 192 -6.41 -14.82 -14.49
N VAL A 193 -7.03 -15.27 -13.41
CA VAL A 193 -7.15 -14.53 -12.13
C VAL A 193 -6.45 -15.32 -11.06
N ASP A 194 -5.38 -14.77 -10.51
CA ASP A 194 -4.59 -15.36 -9.43
C ASP A 194 -4.80 -14.59 -8.13
N GLY A 195 -5.47 -15.23 -7.17
CA GLY A 195 -5.74 -14.65 -5.86
C GLY A 195 -4.60 -14.82 -4.86
N GLY A 196 -3.58 -15.64 -5.17
CA GLY A 196 -2.50 -15.99 -4.24
C GLY A 196 -2.97 -16.52 -2.88
N ASN A 197 -4.18 -17.09 -2.81
CA ASN A 197 -4.89 -17.43 -1.57
C ASN A 197 -5.11 -16.23 -0.62
N GLY A 198 -4.97 -14.99 -1.13
CA GLY A 198 -5.31 -13.76 -0.44
C GLY A 198 -6.76 -13.33 -0.67
N MET A 199 -7.00 -12.03 -0.46
CA MET A 199 -8.36 -11.46 -0.53
C MET A 199 -8.77 -11.03 -1.94
N GLY A 200 -7.83 -10.94 -2.91
CA GLY A 200 -8.11 -10.45 -4.27
C GLY A 200 -9.14 -11.29 -5.03
N GLY A 201 -9.16 -12.63 -4.83
CA GLY A 201 -10.14 -13.52 -5.43
C GLY A 201 -11.59 -13.24 -5.00
N VAL A 202 -11.79 -12.74 -3.78
CA VAL A 202 -13.12 -12.44 -3.20
C VAL A 202 -13.86 -11.37 -4.00
N THR A 203 -13.14 -10.42 -4.56
CA THR A 203 -13.71 -9.32 -5.37
C THR A 203 -13.42 -9.44 -6.86
N GLY A 204 -12.20 -9.82 -7.23
CA GLY A 204 -11.79 -9.93 -8.64
C GLY A 204 -12.63 -10.93 -9.42
N VAL A 205 -12.83 -12.13 -8.88
CA VAL A 205 -13.63 -13.16 -9.55
C VAL A 205 -15.07 -12.69 -9.83
N PRO A 206 -15.87 -12.30 -8.82
CA PRO A 206 -17.26 -11.92 -9.09
C PRO A 206 -17.40 -10.63 -9.93
N VAL A 207 -16.45 -9.70 -9.85
CA VAL A 207 -16.45 -8.50 -10.70
C VAL A 207 -16.23 -8.88 -12.15
N TYR A 208 -15.16 -9.65 -12.45
CA TYR A 208 -14.79 -9.94 -13.83
C TYR A 208 -15.76 -10.94 -14.50
N GLU A 209 -16.33 -11.89 -13.75
CA GLU A 209 -17.40 -12.76 -14.25
C GLU A 209 -18.67 -11.97 -14.60
N ARG A 210 -19.10 -11.05 -13.73
CA ARG A 210 -20.28 -10.20 -13.99
C ARG A 210 -20.03 -9.21 -15.14
N LEU A 211 -18.77 -8.84 -15.41
CA LEU A 211 -18.38 -8.11 -16.62
C LEU A 211 -18.36 -8.99 -17.88
N GLY A 212 -18.55 -10.31 -17.75
CA GLY A 212 -18.64 -11.26 -18.88
C GLY A 212 -17.28 -11.73 -19.41
N THR A 213 -16.23 -11.65 -18.61
CA THR A 213 -14.90 -12.21 -18.90
C THR A 213 -14.88 -13.71 -18.62
N ASP A 214 -14.31 -14.51 -19.52
CA ASP A 214 -14.06 -15.96 -19.31
C ASP A 214 -12.83 -16.12 -18.40
N LEU A 215 -13.00 -16.76 -17.23
CA LEU A 215 -11.96 -16.80 -16.20
C LEU A 215 -11.31 -18.19 -16.03
N VAL A 216 -10.00 -18.21 -16.02
CA VAL A 216 -9.19 -19.28 -15.42
C VAL A 216 -8.80 -18.82 -14.02
N LYS A 217 -9.25 -19.53 -13.00
CA LYS A 217 -9.09 -19.16 -11.58
C LYS A 217 -7.93 -19.93 -10.95
N LEU A 218 -6.97 -19.21 -10.37
CA LEU A 218 -5.86 -19.76 -9.60
C LEU A 218 -5.94 -19.22 -8.17
N PHE A 219 -5.91 -20.14 -7.21
CA PHE A 219 -5.76 -19.82 -5.77
C PHE A 219 -6.67 -18.70 -5.27
N THR A 220 -7.92 -18.68 -5.77
CA THR A 220 -8.88 -17.59 -5.49
C THR A 220 -9.60 -17.71 -4.15
N GLU A 221 -9.52 -18.87 -3.50
CA GLU A 221 -10.07 -19.08 -2.16
C GLU A 221 -9.08 -18.59 -1.11
N PRO A 222 -9.50 -17.73 -0.17
CA PRO A 222 -8.63 -17.24 0.88
C PRO A 222 -8.10 -18.34 1.81
N ASP A 223 -6.79 -18.42 1.97
CA ASP A 223 -6.11 -19.31 2.90
C ASP A 223 -4.88 -18.61 3.48
N SER A 224 -4.89 -18.35 4.78
CA SER A 224 -3.84 -17.61 5.47
C SER A 224 -2.47 -18.28 5.52
N ASP A 225 -2.36 -19.56 5.15
CA ASP A 225 -1.09 -20.26 5.08
C ASP A 225 -0.40 -20.09 3.72
N PHE A 226 -1.10 -19.48 2.74
CA PHE A 226 -0.62 -19.22 1.37
C PHE A 226 0.07 -20.45 0.76
N PRO A 227 -0.63 -21.62 0.63
CA PRO A 227 -0.01 -22.90 0.36
C PRO A 227 0.59 -23.05 -1.04
N ASN A 228 0.24 -22.18 -1.98
CA ASN A 228 0.69 -22.26 -3.37
C ASN A 228 1.90 -21.36 -3.65
N HIS A 229 1.76 -20.07 -3.43
CA HIS A 229 2.84 -19.10 -3.48
C HIS A 229 2.53 -17.93 -2.55
N HIS A 230 3.55 -17.13 -2.25
CA HIS A 230 3.38 -15.93 -1.45
C HIS A 230 2.61 -14.86 -2.26
N PRO A 231 1.56 -14.20 -1.71
CA PRO A 231 0.74 -13.26 -2.45
C PRO A 231 1.41 -11.88 -2.56
N ASP A 232 2.48 -11.82 -3.33
CA ASP A 232 3.20 -10.59 -3.67
C ASP A 232 3.50 -10.57 -5.17
N PRO A 233 2.72 -9.84 -5.99
CA PRO A 233 2.88 -9.78 -7.42
C PRO A 233 4.11 -8.97 -7.89
N THR A 234 4.88 -8.39 -6.96
CA THR A 234 6.14 -7.72 -7.27
C THR A 234 7.32 -8.69 -7.40
N VAL A 235 7.11 -9.94 -7.04
CA VAL A 235 8.12 -11.00 -7.06
C VAL A 235 7.84 -11.95 -8.23
N THR A 236 8.78 -12.04 -9.17
CA THR A 236 8.63 -12.82 -10.41
C THR A 236 8.32 -14.29 -10.16
N GLU A 237 8.88 -14.86 -9.12
CA GLU A 237 8.68 -16.26 -8.73
C GLU A 237 7.22 -16.54 -8.38
N ASN A 238 6.52 -15.58 -7.78
CA ASN A 238 5.11 -15.70 -7.40
C ASN A 238 4.14 -15.62 -8.60
N LEU A 239 4.61 -15.15 -9.75
CA LEU A 239 3.80 -15.04 -10.98
C LEU A 239 3.97 -16.23 -11.92
N GLN A 240 4.78 -17.24 -11.59
CA GLN A 240 5.08 -18.34 -12.51
C GLN A 240 3.84 -19.18 -12.88
N ASP A 241 2.94 -19.42 -11.92
CA ASP A 241 1.70 -20.16 -12.19
C ASP A 241 0.74 -19.33 -13.06
N THR A 242 0.64 -18.03 -12.83
CA THR A 242 -0.12 -17.09 -13.67
C THR A 242 0.43 -17.08 -15.10
N ILE A 243 1.75 -16.95 -15.28
CA ILE A 243 2.42 -16.96 -16.59
C ILE A 243 2.14 -18.26 -17.33
N LYS A 244 2.29 -19.40 -16.64
CA LYS A 244 2.01 -20.71 -17.19
C LYS A 244 0.56 -20.85 -17.62
N ALA A 245 -0.38 -20.47 -16.76
CA ALA A 245 -1.81 -20.57 -17.03
C ALA A 245 -2.25 -19.68 -18.20
N VAL A 246 -1.70 -18.47 -18.32
CA VAL A 246 -1.96 -17.57 -19.47
C VAL A 246 -1.58 -18.25 -20.78
N ARG A 247 -0.34 -18.79 -20.86
CA ARG A 247 0.16 -19.47 -22.06
C ARG A 247 -0.62 -20.73 -22.40
N GLU A 248 -0.92 -21.57 -21.42
CA GLU A 248 -1.62 -22.85 -21.63
C GLU A 248 -3.09 -22.66 -21.98
N SER A 249 -3.76 -21.65 -21.43
CA SER A 249 -5.17 -21.39 -21.66
C SER A 249 -5.44 -20.49 -22.87
N GLY A 250 -4.40 -19.81 -23.40
CA GLY A 250 -4.53 -18.80 -24.44
C GLY A 250 -5.32 -17.58 -23.96
N ALA A 251 -5.18 -17.21 -22.69
CA ALA A 251 -5.81 -16.03 -22.12
C ALA A 251 -5.23 -14.74 -22.70
N ASP A 252 -6.06 -13.71 -22.79
CA ASP A 252 -5.65 -12.36 -23.25
C ASP A 252 -4.79 -11.63 -22.21
N ILE A 253 -4.93 -12.01 -20.93
CA ILE A 253 -4.27 -11.36 -19.80
C ILE A 253 -4.24 -12.27 -18.56
N GLY A 254 -3.21 -12.14 -17.74
CA GLY A 254 -3.16 -12.61 -16.35
C GLY A 254 -3.25 -11.45 -15.38
N ILE A 255 -4.05 -11.61 -14.34
CA ILE A 255 -4.25 -10.62 -13.26
C ILE A 255 -3.98 -11.31 -11.94
N ALA A 256 -2.95 -10.88 -11.24
CA ALA A 256 -2.56 -11.38 -9.92
C ALA A 256 -2.77 -10.29 -8.85
N PHE A 257 -3.10 -10.72 -7.64
CA PHE A 257 -3.36 -9.84 -6.50
C PHE A 257 -2.34 -10.08 -5.37
N ASP A 258 -2.13 -9.06 -4.55
CA ASP A 258 -1.48 -9.26 -3.27
C ASP A 258 -2.45 -9.74 -2.17
N GLY A 259 -1.91 -9.96 -0.97
CA GLY A 259 -2.64 -10.64 0.12
C GLY A 259 -3.91 -9.93 0.56
N ASP A 260 -4.00 -8.62 0.52
CA ASP A 260 -5.20 -7.84 0.89
C ASP A 260 -5.88 -7.13 -0.29
N GLY A 261 -5.41 -7.39 -1.52
CA GLY A 261 -6.10 -7.01 -2.75
C GLY A 261 -5.99 -5.54 -3.12
N ASP A 262 -4.99 -4.81 -2.61
CA ASP A 262 -4.74 -3.43 -2.97
C ASP A 262 -3.61 -3.24 -4.00
N ARG A 263 -2.89 -4.33 -4.36
CA ARG A 263 -1.88 -4.36 -5.43
C ARG A 263 -2.24 -5.33 -6.53
N ILE A 264 -1.91 -4.93 -7.76
CA ILE A 264 -2.14 -5.71 -8.97
C ILE A 264 -0.82 -6.04 -9.67
N GLY A 265 -0.68 -7.29 -10.12
CA GLY A 265 0.32 -7.72 -11.09
C GLY A 265 -0.36 -8.11 -12.40
N ILE A 266 0.23 -7.73 -13.52
CA ILE A 266 -0.30 -8.01 -14.85
C ILE A 266 0.68 -8.84 -15.65
N VAL A 267 0.16 -9.83 -16.37
CA VAL A 267 0.89 -10.67 -17.32
C VAL A 267 0.21 -10.57 -18.69
N ASP A 268 0.97 -10.29 -19.75
CA ASP A 268 0.44 -10.24 -21.09
C ASP A 268 0.19 -11.67 -21.68
N GLU A 269 -0.42 -11.74 -22.84
CA GLU A 269 -0.77 -13.00 -23.53
C GLU A 269 0.46 -13.85 -23.93
N ASN A 270 1.67 -13.29 -23.90
CA ASN A 270 2.92 -14.00 -24.16
C ASN A 270 3.57 -14.51 -22.86
N GLY A 271 3.01 -14.12 -21.69
CA GLY A 271 3.56 -14.42 -20.37
C GLY A 271 4.68 -13.46 -19.96
N ARG A 272 4.73 -12.24 -20.54
CA ARG A 272 5.59 -11.15 -20.08
C ARG A 272 4.89 -10.42 -18.93
N ILE A 273 5.63 -10.14 -17.87
CA ILE A 273 5.15 -9.32 -16.75
C ILE A 273 5.12 -7.86 -17.20
N ILE A 274 3.97 -7.21 -17.01
CA ILE A 274 3.79 -5.77 -17.17
C ILE A 274 3.89 -5.14 -15.80
N TRP A 275 4.99 -4.45 -15.54
CA TRP A 275 5.22 -3.82 -14.24
C TRP A 275 4.30 -2.62 -14.01
N GLY A 276 4.18 -2.19 -12.74
CA GLY A 276 3.24 -1.13 -12.36
C GLY A 276 3.42 0.19 -13.12
N ASP A 277 4.65 0.56 -13.47
CA ASP A 277 4.95 1.76 -14.26
C ASP A 277 4.53 1.61 -15.74
N GLU A 278 4.73 0.43 -16.35
CA GLU A 278 4.20 0.14 -17.71
C GLU A 278 2.67 0.08 -17.72
N LEU A 279 2.06 -0.53 -16.68
CA LEU A 279 0.62 -0.54 -16.51
C LEU A 279 0.07 0.89 -16.40
N MET A 280 0.77 1.75 -15.67
CA MET A 280 0.41 3.16 -15.55
C MET A 280 0.46 3.90 -16.90
N ILE A 281 1.39 3.56 -17.80
CA ILE A 281 1.41 4.12 -19.16
C ILE A 281 0.11 3.80 -19.91
N LEU A 282 -0.29 2.51 -19.90
CA LEU A 282 -1.52 2.07 -20.55
C LEU A 282 -2.76 2.81 -20.03
N LEU A 283 -2.87 2.89 -18.71
CA LEU A 283 -4.00 3.52 -18.02
C LEU A 283 -4.01 5.04 -18.24
N SER A 284 -2.83 5.67 -18.20
CA SER A 284 -2.66 7.11 -18.42
C SER A 284 -3.09 7.53 -19.82
N ARG A 285 -2.67 6.81 -20.86
CA ARG A 285 -3.05 7.07 -22.25
C ARG A 285 -4.56 7.09 -22.45
N THR A 286 -5.26 6.14 -21.79
CA THR A 286 -6.73 6.06 -21.88
C THR A 286 -7.39 7.27 -21.20
N ILE A 287 -6.94 7.65 -20.02
CA ILE A 287 -7.47 8.80 -19.29
C ILE A 287 -7.18 10.10 -20.06
N LEU A 288 -5.97 10.25 -20.59
CA LEU A 288 -5.55 11.46 -21.30
C LEU A 288 -6.25 11.62 -22.66
N ALA A 289 -6.66 10.53 -23.31
CA ALA A 289 -7.49 10.59 -24.51
C ALA A 289 -8.86 11.23 -24.23
N ASP A 290 -9.47 10.93 -23.09
CA ASP A 290 -10.77 11.46 -22.68
C ASP A 290 -10.66 12.81 -21.95
N ARG A 291 -9.57 13.02 -21.22
CA ARG A 291 -9.34 14.20 -20.35
C ARG A 291 -7.93 14.74 -20.49
N PRO A 292 -7.61 15.40 -21.62
CA PRO A 292 -6.28 16.03 -21.81
C PRO A 292 -5.97 17.04 -20.70
N GLY A 293 -4.70 17.16 -20.32
CA GLY A 293 -4.25 18.02 -19.23
C GLY A 293 -4.43 17.44 -17.83
N SER A 294 -4.93 16.20 -17.69
CA SER A 294 -5.05 15.56 -16.40
C SER A 294 -3.68 15.39 -15.71
N THR A 295 -3.65 15.62 -14.41
CA THR A 295 -2.49 15.32 -13.57
C THR A 295 -2.44 13.84 -13.28
N ILE A 296 -1.24 13.25 -13.44
CA ILE A 296 -0.95 11.84 -13.14
C ILE A 296 0.28 11.77 -12.26
N ILE A 297 0.17 11.05 -11.14
CA ILE A 297 1.25 10.92 -10.16
C ILE A 297 1.87 9.54 -10.28
N ALA A 298 3.20 9.47 -10.31
CA ALA A 298 3.95 8.23 -10.18
C ALA A 298 5.05 8.38 -9.13
N GLU A 299 5.37 7.28 -8.45
CA GLU A 299 6.40 7.32 -7.43
C GLU A 299 7.82 7.30 -8.03
N VAL A 300 8.77 7.72 -7.22
CA VAL A 300 10.17 7.97 -7.65
C VAL A 300 10.89 6.77 -8.27
N LYS A 301 10.45 5.54 -8.01
CA LYS A 301 11.02 4.31 -8.59
C LYS A 301 10.52 4.02 -10.02
N CYS A 302 9.45 4.66 -10.47
CA CYS A 302 8.90 4.42 -11.79
C CYS A 302 9.86 4.81 -12.92
N SER A 303 9.76 4.09 -14.04
CA SER A 303 10.53 4.34 -15.26
C SER A 303 10.37 5.78 -15.74
N GLN A 304 11.44 6.35 -16.31
CA GLN A 304 11.38 7.66 -16.97
C GLN A 304 10.40 7.65 -18.15
N ASN A 305 10.28 6.52 -18.85
CA ASN A 305 9.32 6.35 -19.94
C ASN A 305 7.87 6.71 -19.53
N LEU A 306 7.49 6.44 -18.29
CA LEU A 306 6.14 6.80 -17.81
C LEU A 306 5.93 8.32 -17.78
N PHE A 307 6.87 9.06 -17.22
CA PHE A 307 6.77 10.53 -17.13
C PHE A 307 6.78 11.19 -18.50
N ASP A 308 7.64 10.69 -19.39
CA ASP A 308 7.76 11.18 -20.77
C ASP A 308 6.51 10.86 -21.60
N ASP A 309 5.95 9.65 -21.45
CA ASP A 309 4.74 9.24 -22.15
C ASP A 309 3.51 10.05 -21.70
N ILE A 310 3.36 10.31 -20.39
CA ILE A 310 2.30 11.18 -19.86
C ILE A 310 2.41 12.58 -20.49
N ALA A 311 3.60 13.17 -20.53
CA ALA A 311 3.83 14.49 -21.10
C ALA A 311 3.56 14.48 -22.62
N LYS A 312 4.03 13.46 -23.34
CA LYS A 312 3.82 13.25 -24.78
C LYS A 312 2.34 13.18 -25.14
N HIS A 313 1.49 12.59 -24.26
CA HIS A 313 0.04 12.50 -24.46
C HIS A 313 -0.74 13.68 -23.86
N GLY A 314 -0.06 14.76 -23.48
CA GLY A 314 -0.66 16.01 -23.04
C GLY A 314 -1.15 15.99 -21.58
N GLY A 315 -0.65 15.08 -20.76
CA GLY A 315 -0.85 15.06 -19.32
C GLY A 315 0.17 15.88 -18.55
N VAL A 316 -0.06 16.02 -17.24
CA VAL A 316 0.87 16.67 -16.30
C VAL A 316 1.46 15.60 -15.38
N PRO A 317 2.68 15.10 -15.65
CA PRO A 317 3.32 14.11 -14.79
C PRO A 317 3.82 14.75 -13.49
N ILE A 318 3.59 14.08 -12.37
CA ILE A 318 4.16 14.44 -11.07
C ILE A 318 4.90 13.23 -10.51
N MET A 319 6.22 13.37 -10.30
CA MET A 319 7.00 12.42 -9.54
C MET A 319 6.81 12.68 -8.05
N TRP A 320 6.52 11.62 -7.26
CA TRP A 320 6.26 11.78 -5.83
C TRP A 320 6.96 10.70 -5.00
N LYS A 321 6.82 10.83 -3.68
CA LYS A 321 7.36 9.87 -2.71
C LYS A 321 6.62 8.53 -2.82
N ALA A 322 7.34 7.42 -2.60
CA ALA A 322 6.74 6.11 -2.43
C ALA A 322 5.95 6.02 -1.13
N GLY A 323 4.81 5.33 -1.18
CA GLY A 323 3.93 5.08 -0.05
C GLY A 323 2.48 5.48 -0.33
N HIS A 324 1.60 4.48 -0.28
CA HIS A 324 0.19 4.62 -0.68
C HIS A 324 -0.54 5.78 0.03
N SER A 325 -0.25 6.03 1.31
CA SER A 325 -0.88 7.12 2.07
C SER A 325 -0.40 8.50 1.60
N LEU A 326 0.89 8.65 1.27
CA LEU A 326 1.46 9.89 0.75
C LEU A 326 0.94 10.21 -0.65
N ILE A 327 0.76 9.18 -1.47
CA ILE A 327 0.21 9.31 -2.83
C ILE A 327 -1.26 9.74 -2.76
N LYS A 328 -2.10 9.12 -1.93
CA LYS A 328 -3.50 9.52 -1.72
C LYS A 328 -3.62 10.98 -1.26
N ALA A 329 -2.74 11.42 -0.35
CA ALA A 329 -2.70 12.81 0.09
C ALA A 329 -2.33 13.76 -1.06
N LYS A 330 -1.33 13.39 -1.87
CA LYS A 330 -0.89 14.18 -3.03
C LYS A 330 -1.94 14.23 -4.14
N MET A 331 -2.63 13.13 -4.40
CA MET A 331 -3.75 13.10 -5.35
C MET A 331 -4.84 14.09 -4.97
N LYS A 332 -5.21 14.15 -3.68
CA LYS A 332 -6.20 15.10 -3.18
C LYS A 332 -5.72 16.54 -3.32
N GLU A 333 -4.44 16.82 -3.03
CA GLU A 333 -3.83 18.16 -3.14
C GLU A 333 -3.84 18.67 -4.58
N THR A 334 -3.51 17.79 -5.54
CA THR A 334 -3.30 18.16 -6.96
C THR A 334 -4.51 17.86 -7.84
N ASN A 335 -5.57 17.27 -7.28
CA ASN A 335 -6.73 16.75 -8.03
C ASN A 335 -6.31 15.81 -9.18
N ALA A 336 -5.32 14.95 -8.94
CA ALA A 336 -4.81 14.02 -9.92
C ALA A 336 -5.87 12.98 -10.29
N ALA A 337 -5.96 12.63 -11.59
CA ALA A 337 -6.91 11.66 -12.11
C ALA A 337 -6.49 10.21 -11.87
N LEU A 338 -5.19 9.97 -11.85
CA LEU A 338 -4.56 8.66 -11.67
C LEU A 338 -3.28 8.82 -10.87
N ALA A 339 -2.98 7.83 -10.07
CA ALA A 339 -1.64 7.67 -9.50
C ALA A 339 -1.25 6.20 -9.44
N GLY A 340 0.05 5.91 -9.29
CA GLY A 340 0.51 4.55 -9.14
C GLY A 340 1.92 4.42 -8.64
N GLU A 341 2.21 3.21 -8.19
CA GLU A 341 3.52 2.76 -7.75
C GLU A 341 3.98 1.56 -8.59
N MET A 342 5.28 1.41 -8.73
CA MET A 342 5.86 0.24 -9.38
C MET A 342 5.43 -1.07 -8.69
N SER A 343 5.12 -1.01 -7.40
CA SER A 343 4.64 -2.14 -6.59
C SER A 343 3.22 -2.62 -6.94
N GLY A 344 2.54 -1.94 -7.88
CA GLY A 344 1.18 -2.33 -8.31
C GLY A 344 0.04 -1.68 -7.54
N HIS A 345 0.30 -0.76 -6.61
CA HIS A 345 -0.75 0.12 -6.10
C HIS A 345 -1.18 1.09 -7.19
N ILE A 346 -2.44 1.02 -7.63
CA ILE A 346 -3.01 1.89 -8.65
C ILE A 346 -4.23 2.61 -8.07
N PHE A 347 -4.23 3.92 -8.17
CA PHE A 347 -5.21 4.82 -7.55
C PHE A 347 -5.97 5.58 -8.61
N PHE A 348 -7.25 5.33 -8.75
CA PHE A 348 -8.10 6.05 -9.70
C PHE A 348 -8.97 7.09 -8.99
N ALA A 349 -8.84 8.37 -9.36
CA ALA A 349 -9.86 9.40 -9.12
C ALA A 349 -10.69 9.66 -10.39
N ASP A 350 -10.24 9.17 -11.56
CA ASP A 350 -11.04 9.11 -12.77
C ASP A 350 -12.11 8.04 -12.63
N ARG A 351 -13.37 8.45 -12.59
CA ARG A 351 -14.56 7.59 -12.41
C ARG A 351 -14.55 6.74 -11.13
N PHE A 352 -13.62 7.03 -10.18
CA PHE A 352 -13.52 6.33 -8.89
C PHE A 352 -13.15 7.30 -7.76
N TYR A 353 -12.71 6.81 -6.62
CA TYR A 353 -12.64 7.57 -5.36
C TYR A 353 -11.23 8.03 -4.97
N GLY A 354 -10.17 7.60 -5.68
CA GLY A 354 -8.79 8.03 -5.41
C GLY A 354 -8.05 7.19 -4.37
N PHE A 355 -8.53 5.98 -4.09
CA PHE A 355 -7.77 4.99 -3.30
C PHE A 355 -7.23 3.87 -4.19
N ASP A 356 -6.26 3.12 -3.65
CA ASP A 356 -5.63 1.96 -4.27
C ASP A 356 -6.60 0.77 -4.33
N ASP A 357 -6.83 0.24 -5.54
CA ASP A 357 -7.82 -0.81 -5.78
C ASP A 357 -7.39 -1.70 -6.95
N ALA A 358 -6.89 -2.88 -6.64
CA ALA A 358 -6.43 -3.84 -7.64
C ALA A 358 -7.57 -4.42 -8.48
N THR A 359 -8.75 -4.65 -7.87
CA THR A 359 -9.93 -5.15 -8.59
C THR A 359 -10.44 -4.14 -9.61
N TYR A 360 -10.54 -2.86 -9.23
CA TYR A 360 -10.93 -1.79 -10.15
C TYR A 360 -9.87 -1.58 -11.24
N ALA A 361 -8.58 -1.59 -10.88
CA ALA A 361 -7.49 -1.45 -11.85
C ALA A 361 -7.54 -2.56 -12.91
N GLY A 362 -7.72 -3.82 -12.51
CA GLY A 362 -7.89 -4.93 -13.43
C GLY A 362 -9.13 -4.79 -14.33
N ALA A 363 -10.27 -4.34 -13.78
CA ALA A 363 -11.48 -4.06 -14.56
C ALA A 363 -11.25 -2.96 -15.61
N ARG A 364 -10.44 -1.93 -15.30
CA ARG A 364 -10.05 -0.87 -16.26
C ARG A 364 -9.14 -1.41 -17.36
N VAL A 365 -8.26 -2.36 -17.08
CA VAL A 365 -7.46 -3.03 -18.14
C VAL A 365 -8.34 -3.89 -19.02
N LEU A 366 -9.28 -4.64 -18.46
CA LEU A 366 -10.27 -5.40 -19.23
C LEU A 366 -11.13 -4.48 -20.11
N GLU A 367 -11.53 -3.31 -19.59
CA GLU A 367 -12.23 -2.29 -20.38
C GLU A 367 -11.42 -1.87 -21.60
N ILE A 368 -10.13 -1.56 -21.43
CA ILE A 368 -9.24 -1.16 -22.51
C ILE A 368 -9.13 -2.26 -23.56
N LEU A 369 -8.82 -3.48 -23.16
CA LEU A 369 -8.66 -4.62 -24.06
C LEU A 369 -9.95 -4.97 -24.80
N SER A 370 -11.11 -4.80 -24.17
CA SER A 370 -12.41 -5.08 -24.79
C SER A 370 -12.78 -4.12 -25.93
N LYS A 371 -12.17 -2.94 -25.98
CA LYS A 371 -12.42 -1.88 -26.97
C LYS A 371 -11.48 -1.91 -28.17
N THR A 372 -10.53 -2.85 -28.21
CA THR A 372 -9.55 -2.96 -29.31
C THR A 372 -9.31 -4.42 -29.70
N ASP A 373 -8.93 -4.64 -30.94
CA ASP A 373 -8.47 -5.95 -31.42
C ASP A 373 -6.99 -6.22 -31.10
N LYS A 374 -6.26 -5.19 -30.65
CA LYS A 374 -4.85 -5.33 -30.25
C LYS A 374 -4.72 -6.18 -29.01
N LYS A 375 -3.61 -6.91 -28.93
CA LYS A 375 -3.17 -7.62 -27.73
C LYS A 375 -2.53 -6.65 -26.72
N LEU A 376 -2.42 -7.08 -25.47
CA LEU A 376 -1.82 -6.24 -24.42
C LEU A 376 -0.36 -5.86 -24.77
N SER A 377 0.44 -6.82 -25.25
CA SER A 377 1.81 -6.56 -25.69
C SER A 377 1.91 -5.53 -26.82
N GLU A 378 0.95 -5.50 -27.74
CA GLU A 378 0.92 -4.55 -28.86
C GLU A 378 0.56 -3.11 -28.44
N LEU A 379 -0.14 -2.95 -27.31
CA LEU A 379 -0.52 -1.63 -26.79
C LEU A 379 0.67 -0.87 -26.15
N LEU A 380 1.73 -1.59 -25.82
CA LEU A 380 2.95 -1.05 -25.22
C LEU A 380 4.18 -1.19 -26.15
N ALA A 381 4.01 -1.71 -27.36
CA ALA A 381 5.11 -1.99 -28.29
C ALA A 381 5.82 -0.75 -28.83
N ASP A 382 5.25 0.44 -28.67
CA ASP A 382 5.82 1.72 -29.11
C ASP A 382 6.70 2.39 -28.03
N LEU A 383 6.80 1.78 -26.84
CA LEU A 383 7.67 2.30 -25.77
C LEU A 383 9.16 2.10 -26.15
N PRO A 384 10.02 3.06 -25.79
CA PRO A 384 11.45 2.86 -25.90
C PRO A 384 11.90 1.65 -25.07
N GLU A 385 12.78 0.84 -25.63
CA GLU A 385 13.39 -0.24 -24.88
C GLU A 385 14.29 0.35 -23.77
N THR A 386 14.12 -0.14 -22.55
CA THR A 386 14.96 0.23 -21.41
C THR A 386 15.41 -1.01 -20.65
N PHE A 387 16.58 -0.91 -20.06
CA PHE A 387 17.21 -1.94 -19.25
C PHE A 387 17.16 -1.48 -17.80
N SER A 388 16.57 -2.28 -16.92
CA SER A 388 16.40 -1.89 -15.52
C SER A 388 16.71 -3.03 -14.56
N THR A 389 17.13 -2.68 -13.35
CA THR A 389 17.21 -3.64 -12.26
C THR A 389 15.83 -3.82 -11.61
N PRO A 390 15.56 -4.96 -10.98
CA PRO A 390 14.54 -5.02 -9.94
C PRO A 390 14.91 -4.07 -8.79
N GLU A 391 14.02 -3.95 -7.80
CA GLU A 391 14.33 -3.27 -6.55
C GLU A 391 15.45 -4.04 -5.81
N LEU A 392 16.60 -3.38 -5.63
CA LEU A 392 17.74 -3.94 -4.90
C LEU A 392 17.69 -3.45 -3.45
N ARG A 393 17.94 -4.35 -2.52
CA ARG A 393 17.90 -4.08 -1.07
C ARG A 393 19.31 -4.22 -0.49
N VAL A 394 19.77 -3.18 0.18
CA VAL A 394 21.09 -3.14 0.81
C VAL A 394 20.90 -2.86 2.31
N ASP A 395 21.41 -3.75 3.15
CA ASP A 395 21.34 -3.58 4.60
C ASP A 395 22.00 -2.28 5.04
N CYS A 396 21.28 -1.50 5.84
CA CYS A 396 21.77 -0.26 6.43
C CYS A 396 21.01 0.02 7.72
N LEU A 397 21.74 0.36 8.77
CA LEU A 397 21.15 0.60 10.08
C LEU A 397 20.12 1.73 10.06
N ASP A 398 19.04 1.58 10.83
CA ASP A 398 17.98 2.60 10.92
C ASP A 398 18.51 3.97 11.36
N GLU A 399 19.53 3.99 12.20
CA GLU A 399 20.14 5.21 12.72
C GLU A 399 20.97 5.97 11.69
N THR A 400 21.50 5.28 10.64
CA THR A 400 22.46 5.87 9.70
C THR A 400 21.94 5.95 8.25
N LYS A 401 20.91 5.21 7.88
CA LYS A 401 20.42 5.12 6.50
C LYS A 401 20.06 6.48 5.88
N PHE A 402 19.46 7.39 6.63
CA PHE A 402 19.12 8.73 6.14
C PHE A 402 20.37 9.61 5.94
N ASP A 403 21.37 9.48 6.80
CA ASP A 403 22.64 10.19 6.66
C ASP A 403 23.44 9.68 5.46
N VAL A 404 23.40 8.38 5.18
CA VAL A 404 24.00 7.79 3.97
C VAL A 404 23.34 8.38 2.72
N VAL A 405 22.01 8.45 2.67
CA VAL A 405 21.29 9.06 1.54
C VAL A 405 21.64 10.53 1.40
N ALA A 406 21.73 11.30 2.49
CA ALA A 406 22.13 12.70 2.44
C ALA A 406 23.55 12.87 1.86
N LYS A 407 24.51 12.02 2.23
CA LYS A 407 25.86 12.02 1.67
C LYS A 407 25.87 11.69 0.16
N ILE A 408 25.00 10.77 -0.28
CA ILE A 408 24.81 10.43 -1.70
C ILE A 408 24.31 11.66 -2.46
N VAL A 409 23.27 12.36 -1.93
CA VAL A 409 22.76 13.61 -2.52
C VAL A 409 23.90 14.64 -2.66
N ASP A 410 24.64 14.88 -1.58
CA ASP A 410 25.75 15.87 -1.57
C ASP A 410 26.87 15.52 -2.56
N GLU A 411 27.18 14.23 -2.70
CA GLU A 411 28.24 13.78 -3.61
C GLU A 411 27.84 13.96 -5.07
N PHE A 412 26.66 13.44 -5.45
CA PHE A 412 26.26 13.45 -6.86
C PHE A 412 25.73 14.80 -7.34
N SER A 413 25.20 15.66 -6.46
CA SER A 413 24.79 17.02 -6.84
C SER A 413 25.92 17.90 -7.32
N LYS A 414 27.21 17.49 -7.15
CA LYS A 414 28.39 18.21 -7.67
C LYS A 414 28.54 18.05 -9.18
N THR A 415 28.03 16.95 -9.75
CA THR A 415 28.30 16.58 -11.16
C THR A 415 27.03 16.20 -11.93
N ASN A 416 25.96 15.88 -11.25
CA ASN A 416 24.68 15.37 -11.82
C ASN A 416 23.49 16.17 -11.33
N GLU A 417 22.43 16.18 -12.09
CA GLU A 417 21.11 16.53 -11.56
C GLU A 417 20.63 15.42 -10.61
N VAL A 418 20.16 15.81 -9.42
CA VAL A 418 19.65 14.87 -8.40
C VAL A 418 18.24 15.29 -7.98
N ILE A 419 17.26 14.44 -8.22
CA ILE A 419 15.89 14.62 -7.74
C ILE A 419 15.81 14.08 -6.31
N THR A 420 15.52 14.98 -5.35
CA THR A 420 15.59 14.68 -3.90
C THR A 420 14.23 14.48 -3.25
N ILE A 421 13.19 14.15 -4.02
CA ILE A 421 11.83 14.06 -3.52
C ILE A 421 11.63 12.90 -2.53
N ASP A 422 12.33 11.78 -2.76
CA ASP A 422 12.36 10.61 -1.87
C ASP A 422 13.68 9.86 -2.03
N GLY A 423 14.72 10.36 -1.38
CA GLY A 423 16.09 9.89 -1.55
C GLY A 423 16.87 10.67 -2.61
N ALA A 424 17.73 9.99 -3.35
CA ALA A 424 18.56 10.54 -4.41
C ALA A 424 18.28 9.80 -5.73
N ARG A 425 17.48 10.35 -6.62
CA ARG A 425 17.39 9.89 -8.01
C ARG A 425 18.37 10.70 -8.84
N ILE A 426 19.47 10.09 -9.19
CA ILE A 426 20.64 10.67 -9.85
C ILE A 426 20.45 10.49 -11.35
N ILE A 427 20.45 11.59 -12.12
CA ILE A 427 20.27 11.57 -13.57
C ILE A 427 21.64 11.51 -14.25
N PHE A 428 21.80 10.54 -15.15
CA PHE A 428 22.95 10.37 -16.04
C PHE A 428 22.53 10.63 -17.49
N GLU A 429 23.50 10.72 -18.41
CA GLU A 429 23.23 10.96 -19.84
C GLU A 429 22.39 9.82 -20.47
N HIS A 430 22.60 8.57 -20.02
CA HIS A 430 21.99 7.37 -20.58
C HIS A 430 21.12 6.59 -19.57
N GLY A 431 20.63 7.27 -18.53
CA GLY A 431 19.77 6.60 -17.54
C GLY A 431 19.75 7.30 -16.20
N TRP A 432 19.34 6.57 -15.18
CA TRP A 432 19.27 7.08 -13.80
C TRP A 432 19.54 5.98 -12.76
N GLY A 433 19.98 6.39 -11.58
CA GLY A 433 20.12 5.53 -10.41
C GLY A 433 19.42 6.14 -9.21
N LEU A 434 18.66 5.33 -8.46
CA LEU A 434 17.98 5.73 -7.24
C LEU A 434 18.62 5.09 -6.02
N VAL A 435 18.83 5.89 -4.97
CA VAL A 435 19.16 5.44 -3.62
C VAL A 435 18.19 6.10 -2.63
N ARG A 436 17.38 5.32 -1.93
CA ARG A 436 16.45 5.83 -0.92
C ARG A 436 16.49 5.00 0.36
N ALA A 437 16.25 5.65 1.50
CA ALA A 437 16.07 4.95 2.77
C ALA A 437 14.65 4.34 2.85
N SER A 438 14.55 3.07 3.24
CA SER A 438 13.25 2.47 3.53
C SER A 438 12.63 3.10 4.77
N ASN A 439 11.35 3.47 4.71
CA ASN A 439 10.60 3.99 5.87
C ASN A 439 10.12 2.87 6.83
N THR A 440 10.24 1.60 6.41
CA THR A 440 9.68 0.46 7.14
C THR A 440 10.68 -0.59 7.55
N GLN A 441 11.90 -0.57 6.97
CA GLN A 441 12.96 -1.58 7.19
C GLN A 441 14.32 -0.91 7.32
N ALA A 442 15.27 -1.57 7.97
CA ALA A 442 16.66 -1.13 8.11
C ALA A 442 17.48 -1.43 6.84
N ILE A 443 17.07 -0.84 5.73
CA ILE A 443 17.69 -1.00 4.40
C ILE A 443 17.71 0.30 3.60
N LEU A 444 18.62 0.35 2.64
CA LEU A 444 18.52 1.22 1.47
C LEU A 444 17.87 0.45 0.32
N VAL A 445 17.06 1.14 -0.45
CA VAL A 445 16.42 0.64 -1.67
C VAL A 445 17.09 1.32 -2.84
N LEU A 446 17.63 0.51 -3.77
CA LEU A 446 18.24 0.99 -5.01
C LEU A 446 17.46 0.47 -6.21
N ARG A 447 17.39 1.28 -7.25
CA ARG A 447 16.91 0.89 -8.59
C ARG A 447 17.68 1.67 -9.65
N PHE A 448 17.91 1.03 -10.79
CA PHE A 448 18.63 1.60 -11.92
C PHE A 448 17.88 1.35 -13.21
N GLU A 449 17.95 2.29 -14.15
CA GLU A 449 17.41 2.17 -15.49
C GLU A 449 18.35 2.90 -16.48
N ALA A 450 18.56 2.30 -17.65
CA ALA A 450 19.40 2.85 -18.69
C ALA A 450 18.96 2.41 -20.09
N ASP A 451 19.55 3.06 -21.14
CA ASP A 451 19.30 2.81 -22.56
C ASP A 451 19.93 1.49 -23.06
N SER A 452 20.86 0.91 -22.29
CA SER A 452 21.51 -0.36 -22.63
C SER A 452 21.99 -1.09 -21.37
N ASP A 453 22.24 -2.39 -21.48
CA ASP A 453 22.87 -3.19 -20.41
C ASP A 453 24.24 -2.65 -20.00
N GLU A 454 25.01 -2.11 -20.94
CA GLU A 454 26.34 -1.54 -20.69
C GLU A 454 26.23 -0.29 -19.81
N TYR A 455 25.37 0.65 -20.16
CA TYR A 455 25.13 1.85 -19.36
C TYR A 455 24.47 1.51 -18.01
N LEU A 456 23.58 0.52 -17.98
CA LEU A 456 22.99 0.05 -16.73
C LEU A 456 24.08 -0.46 -15.77
N ALA A 457 25.02 -1.26 -16.26
CA ALA A 457 26.12 -1.79 -15.46
C ALA A 457 27.07 -0.66 -14.99
N GLU A 458 27.36 0.33 -15.85
CA GLU A 458 28.20 1.48 -15.52
C GLU A 458 27.58 2.33 -14.41
N ILE A 459 26.33 2.78 -14.59
CA ILE A 459 25.60 3.63 -13.64
C ILE A 459 25.47 2.90 -12.28
N ARG A 460 25.10 1.62 -12.33
CA ARG A 460 25.00 0.78 -11.14
C ARG A 460 26.35 0.69 -10.40
N GLY A 461 27.45 0.43 -11.11
CA GLY A 461 28.78 0.34 -10.51
C GLY A 461 29.23 1.63 -9.83
N ILE A 462 28.97 2.79 -10.46
CA ILE A 462 29.28 4.10 -9.90
C ILE A 462 28.52 4.36 -8.60
N VAL A 463 27.21 4.14 -8.60
CA VAL A 463 26.35 4.45 -7.45
C VAL A 463 26.53 3.44 -6.31
N GLU A 464 26.56 2.13 -6.61
CA GLU A 464 26.77 1.09 -5.59
C GLU A 464 28.12 1.21 -4.88
N SER A 465 29.18 1.60 -5.59
CA SER A 465 30.48 1.87 -4.97
C SER A 465 30.39 2.98 -3.92
N LYS A 466 29.75 4.10 -4.24
CA LYS A 466 29.57 5.23 -3.30
C LYS A 466 28.67 4.88 -2.12
N VAL A 467 27.59 4.11 -2.36
CA VAL A 467 26.73 3.61 -1.30
C VAL A 467 27.54 2.75 -0.31
N SER A 468 28.35 1.83 -0.83
CA SER A 468 29.21 0.97 -0.02
C SER A 468 30.22 1.75 0.80
N ASP A 469 30.89 2.76 0.18
CA ASP A 469 31.85 3.63 0.87
C ASP A 469 31.17 4.39 2.04
N PHE A 470 29.97 4.94 1.84
CA PHE A 470 29.27 5.71 2.86
C PHE A 470 28.64 4.86 3.96
N ILE A 471 28.21 3.62 3.66
CA ILE A 471 27.79 2.67 4.69
C ILE A 471 28.98 2.28 5.55
N ALA A 472 30.15 1.98 4.96
CA ALA A 472 31.35 1.61 5.70
C ALA A 472 31.89 2.75 6.58
N ALA A 473 31.57 4.01 6.26
CA ALA A 473 31.99 5.20 7.02
C ALA A 473 30.92 5.72 8.01
N ALA A 474 29.79 5.03 8.14
CA ALA A 474 28.66 5.41 9.01
C ALA A 474 28.62 4.56 10.29
#